data_3901093909ffef665173108acc4b8b27
#
_entry.id   3901093909ffef665173108acc4b8b27
#
_cell.length_a   1.000
_cell.length_b   1.000
_cell.length_c   1.000
_cell.angle_alpha   90.00
_cell.angle_beta   90.00
_cell.angle_gamma   90.00
#
_symmetry.space_group_name_H-M   'P 1'
#
loop_
_entity.id
_entity.type
_entity.pdbx_description
1 polymer ?
#
loop_
_entity_poly.entity_id
_entity_poly.type
_entity_poly.pdbx_seq_one_letter_code
_entity_poly.pdbx_strand_id
1 'polypeptide(L)'
;MSPTEAGIDHGAEAGTGRRSGGRAGRQALRASHVVEAETYLTRTMKPFEIVSDEGLEIIERNAETILQEVGIEIRDYPSALPIFAAAGATVDGTRVRFPRGMCRQIVQATAPSQYIQHARNPARNVQIGGNATVFAPNYGSPFVHDVENGRRYATIEDFRNFVKLTYQSQFLHHSGGTVCEPVDVPVSKRHLDMVFTHLRYSDKPFMGSVTAASRAQDSVDLARIAFGGDLADRTVITSLINASSPLVWDGTMLGAAETYARDNQACIITPFILAGAMAPTTSAGVAAQTLAEALAGMAFTQMIRPGAPVIFGSFASSMSMQTGAPTFGTPEPAIVLYTIAALARRLGVPFRSGGSLSASKIPDAQAAYESAATLLPTVLAGTNFVLHAAGWLEGGLAIGYEKFIMDEDQCGMMATFVKGLDLSENGQAIDAIRDHEPGQHFLGTAHTFANFETAFYRSNVADNSSFEQWTEDGATDAPTRANAIWKKRLDEYEMPPMDDAIAEELTEFVDRRKQELPDEFA
;
A
#
# COMPACT_ATOMS: atom_id res chain seq x y z
N MET A 1 -0.16 -74.06 -34.28
CA MET A 1 1.30 -74.26 -34.43
C MET A 1 1.98 -72.97 -33.98
N SER A 2 2.54 -73.03 -32.82
CA SER A 2 3.46 -71.97 -32.32
C SER A 2 4.81 -72.04 -33.04
N PRO A 3 5.55 -70.91 -33.05
CA PRO A 3 6.92 -70.99 -32.57
C PRO A 3 7.30 -69.86 -31.63
N THR A 4 7.82 -70.31 -30.52
CA THR A 4 9.17 -70.10 -29.93
C THR A 4 9.54 -68.68 -29.50
N GLU A 5 9.62 -68.58 -28.18
CA GLU A 5 10.31 -67.57 -27.36
C GLU A 5 11.78 -67.42 -27.76
N ALA A 6 12.23 -66.16 -27.78
CA ALA A 6 13.63 -65.81 -27.67
C ALA A 6 13.77 -64.81 -26.54
N GLY A 7 14.32 -65.25 -25.40
CA GLY A 7 14.65 -64.42 -24.26
C GLY A 7 15.74 -63.40 -24.59
N ILE A 8 15.55 -62.20 -24.18
CA ILE A 8 16.58 -61.16 -24.08
C ILE A 8 16.73 -60.82 -22.59
N ASP A 9 17.85 -61.21 -22.07
CA ASP A 9 18.39 -60.89 -20.75
C ASP A 9 18.74 -59.39 -20.72
N HIS A 10 18.07 -58.61 -19.90
CA HIS A 10 18.44 -57.23 -19.59
C HIS A 10 18.74 -57.13 -18.08
N GLY A 11 19.90 -57.59 -17.71
CA GLY A 11 20.57 -57.15 -16.51
C GLY A 11 21.03 -55.70 -16.65
N ALA A 12 20.29 -54.76 -16.14
CA ALA A 12 20.78 -53.41 -15.86
C ALA A 12 20.39 -53.10 -14.40
N GLU A 13 21.36 -53.20 -13.52
CA GLU A 13 21.29 -52.63 -12.16
C GLU A 13 21.06 -51.14 -12.25
N ALA A 14 19.83 -50.71 -12.02
CA ALA A 14 19.51 -49.31 -11.79
C ALA A 14 19.99 -48.95 -10.37
N GLY A 15 21.13 -48.28 -10.30
CA GLY A 15 21.61 -47.65 -9.10
C GLY A 15 20.59 -46.68 -8.55
N THR A 16 19.94 -47.06 -7.41
CA THR A 16 19.09 -46.18 -6.65
C THR A 16 19.95 -45.08 -5.99
N GLY A 17 20.25 -44.04 -6.75
CA GLY A 17 20.73 -42.78 -6.18
C GLY A 17 19.67 -42.24 -5.24
N ARG A 18 19.85 -42.46 -3.93
CA ARG A 18 19.05 -41.82 -2.88
C ARG A 18 19.06 -40.30 -3.15
N ARG A 19 17.93 -39.74 -3.56
CA ARG A 19 17.68 -38.30 -3.56
C ARG A 19 17.86 -37.81 -2.12
N SER A 20 19.05 -37.26 -1.81
CA SER A 20 19.37 -36.63 -0.53
C SER A 20 18.69 -35.27 -0.45
N GLY A 21 17.42 -35.26 -0.06
CA GLY A 21 16.66 -34.04 0.14
C GLY A 21 15.37 -34.36 0.85
N GLY A 22 15.49 -34.81 2.11
CA GLY A 22 14.33 -34.94 2.98
C GLY A 22 13.66 -33.58 3.23
N ARG A 23 12.49 -33.58 3.94
CA ARG A 23 11.73 -32.39 4.32
C ARG A 23 12.62 -31.21 4.79
N ALA A 24 13.65 -31.49 5.59
CA ALA A 24 14.62 -30.51 6.07
C ALA A 24 15.48 -29.89 4.96
N GLY A 25 15.92 -30.65 3.95
CA GLY A 25 16.69 -30.13 2.82
C GLY A 25 15.84 -29.26 1.90
N ARG A 26 14.59 -29.62 1.67
CA ARG A 26 13.63 -28.80 0.90
C ARG A 26 13.24 -27.53 1.65
N GLN A 27 13.11 -27.60 2.97
CA GLN A 27 12.82 -26.45 3.82
C GLN A 27 14.04 -25.51 3.92
N ALA A 28 15.27 -26.05 3.95
CA ALA A 28 16.49 -25.27 3.89
C ALA A 28 16.68 -24.59 2.53
N LEU A 29 16.35 -25.25 1.41
CA LEU A 29 16.35 -24.65 0.07
C LEU A 29 15.29 -23.55 -0.08
N ARG A 30 14.13 -23.68 0.57
CA ARG A 30 13.11 -22.61 0.63
C ARG A 30 13.61 -21.42 1.47
N ALA A 31 14.34 -21.68 2.55
CA ALA A 31 14.89 -20.64 3.43
C ALA A 31 16.14 -19.94 2.89
N SER A 32 16.88 -20.55 1.97
CA SER A 32 18.14 -20.02 1.45
C SER A 32 17.98 -19.02 0.31
N HIS A 33 16.77 -18.82 -0.22
CA HIS A 33 16.54 -17.85 -1.27
C HIS A 33 16.28 -16.47 -0.65
N VAL A 34 17.36 -15.77 -0.30
CA VAL A 34 17.31 -14.36 0.10
C VAL A 34 17.11 -13.55 -1.18
N VAL A 35 15.85 -13.20 -1.47
CA VAL A 35 15.57 -12.12 -2.41
C VAL A 35 16.03 -10.84 -1.73
N GLU A 36 16.96 -10.12 -2.33
CA GLU A 36 17.39 -8.81 -1.83
C GLU A 36 16.16 -7.89 -1.81
N ALA A 37 15.81 -7.38 -0.63
CA ALA A 37 14.61 -6.55 -0.45
C ALA A 37 14.82 -5.21 -1.16
N GLU A 38 14.03 -4.97 -2.21
CA GLU A 38 14.02 -3.67 -2.89
C GLU A 38 13.39 -2.61 -1.97
N THR A 39 13.90 -1.39 -1.99
CA THR A 39 13.36 -0.28 -1.18
C THR A 39 12.03 0.25 -1.73
N TYR A 40 11.79 0.08 -3.02
CA TYR A 40 10.55 0.32 -3.76
C TYR A 40 10.63 -0.41 -5.09
N LEU A 41 9.49 -0.66 -5.71
CA LEU A 41 9.47 -1.29 -7.03
C LEU A 41 9.68 -0.26 -8.13
N THR A 42 10.51 -0.58 -9.12
CA THR A 42 10.65 0.21 -10.35
C THR A 42 9.93 -0.51 -11.48
N ARG A 43 8.82 0.08 -11.96
CA ARG A 43 8.06 -0.48 -13.06
C ARG A 43 8.77 -0.23 -14.39
N THR A 44 8.99 -1.29 -15.17
CA THR A 44 9.45 -1.20 -16.56
C THR A 44 8.28 -1.14 -17.55
N MET A 45 7.10 -1.52 -17.09
CA MET A 45 5.86 -1.52 -17.88
C MET A 45 5.25 -0.13 -17.97
N LYS A 46 4.68 0.18 -19.12
CA LYS A 46 3.82 1.38 -19.28
C LYS A 46 2.53 1.17 -18.48
N PRO A 47 1.99 2.22 -17.84
CA PRO A 47 0.67 2.16 -17.23
C PRO A 47 -0.40 1.78 -18.27
N PHE A 48 -1.34 0.94 -17.85
CA PHE A 48 -2.48 0.59 -18.68
C PHE A 48 -3.54 1.70 -18.60
N GLU A 49 -3.98 2.20 -19.75
CA GLU A 49 -4.96 3.29 -19.85
C GLU A 49 -6.22 2.81 -20.56
N ILE A 50 -7.37 3.12 -19.97
CA ILE A 50 -8.68 2.68 -20.47
C ILE A 50 -9.55 3.84 -20.98
N VAL A 51 -9.12 5.08 -20.79
CA VAL A 51 -9.85 6.30 -21.19
C VAL A 51 -9.00 7.07 -22.17
N SER A 52 -9.63 7.52 -23.29
CA SER A 52 -8.95 8.38 -24.27
C SER A 52 -8.65 9.76 -23.70
N ASP A 53 -7.74 10.50 -24.37
CA ASP A 53 -7.42 11.89 -23.99
C ASP A 53 -8.66 12.78 -23.97
N GLU A 54 -9.56 12.66 -24.98
CA GLU A 54 -10.81 13.41 -25.02
C GLU A 54 -11.74 13.04 -23.85
N GLY A 55 -11.75 11.76 -23.44
CA GLY A 55 -12.49 11.31 -22.27
C GLY A 55 -11.96 11.93 -20.99
N LEU A 56 -10.64 11.97 -20.82
CA LEU A 56 -10.00 12.62 -19.67
C LEU A 56 -10.28 14.13 -19.64
N GLU A 57 -10.25 14.82 -20.80
CA GLU A 57 -10.60 16.24 -20.90
C GLU A 57 -12.07 16.53 -20.51
N ILE A 58 -12.99 15.61 -20.79
CA ILE A 58 -14.38 15.73 -20.32
C ILE A 58 -14.43 15.69 -18.79
N ILE A 59 -13.72 14.75 -18.16
CA ILE A 59 -13.68 14.64 -16.70
C ILE A 59 -13.04 15.89 -16.08
N GLU A 60 -11.92 16.35 -16.63
CA GLU A 60 -11.22 17.56 -16.19
C GLU A 60 -12.15 18.79 -16.27
N ARG A 61 -12.83 18.98 -17.41
CA ARG A 61 -13.78 20.07 -17.58
C ARG A 61 -14.94 20.01 -16.58
N ASN A 62 -15.44 18.81 -16.28
CA ASN A 62 -16.51 18.63 -15.31
C ASN A 62 -16.04 18.92 -13.88
N ALA A 63 -14.83 18.52 -13.50
CA ALA A 63 -14.22 18.88 -12.22
C ALA A 63 -14.05 20.40 -12.05
N GLU A 64 -13.59 21.09 -13.11
CA GLU A 64 -13.49 22.55 -13.12
C GLU A 64 -14.88 23.22 -13.00
N THR A 65 -15.91 22.66 -13.62
CA THR A 65 -17.29 23.13 -13.47
C THR A 65 -17.79 22.96 -12.02
N ILE A 66 -17.50 21.83 -11.38
CA ILE A 66 -17.82 21.60 -9.97
C ILE A 66 -17.14 22.66 -9.10
N LEU A 67 -15.85 22.90 -9.28
CA LEU A 67 -15.09 23.88 -8.50
C LEU A 67 -15.61 25.32 -8.70
N GLN A 68 -15.98 25.68 -9.92
CA GLN A 68 -16.41 27.03 -10.26
C GLN A 68 -17.86 27.32 -9.88
N GLU A 69 -18.79 26.41 -10.15
CA GLU A 69 -20.23 26.64 -10.01
C GLU A 69 -20.77 26.15 -8.67
N VAL A 70 -20.34 24.99 -8.21
CA VAL A 70 -20.76 24.41 -6.92
C VAL A 70 -19.83 24.88 -5.80
N GLY A 71 -18.53 24.73 -5.98
CA GLY A 71 -17.50 25.04 -4.99
C GLY A 71 -17.34 23.95 -3.93
N ILE A 72 -16.46 24.22 -2.99
CA ILE A 72 -16.13 23.37 -1.84
C ILE A 72 -16.53 24.08 -0.55
N GLU A 73 -17.12 23.36 0.38
CA GLU A 73 -17.44 23.89 1.71
C GLU A 73 -16.26 23.64 2.67
N ILE A 74 -15.84 24.68 3.37
CA ILE A 74 -14.81 24.62 4.41
C ILE A 74 -15.50 24.65 5.76
N ARG A 75 -15.45 23.54 6.51
CA ARG A 75 -16.09 23.41 7.83
C ARG A 75 -15.04 23.49 8.94
N ASP A 76 -15.39 24.23 9.96
CA ASP A 76 -14.62 24.32 11.22
C ASP A 76 -13.13 24.71 11.05
N TYR A 77 -12.79 25.38 9.93
CA TYR A 77 -11.44 25.88 9.65
C TYR A 77 -11.44 27.26 8.97
N PRO A 78 -11.92 28.30 9.67
CA PRO A 78 -12.04 29.64 9.09
C PRO A 78 -10.71 30.25 8.65
N SER A 79 -9.57 29.81 9.18
CA SER A 79 -8.23 30.26 8.77
C SER A 79 -7.86 29.89 7.34
N ALA A 80 -8.49 28.89 6.72
CA ALA A 80 -8.27 28.57 5.30
C ALA A 80 -8.94 29.56 4.35
N LEU A 81 -10.05 30.20 4.75
CA LEU A 81 -10.83 31.07 3.88
C LEU A 81 -10.01 32.26 3.33
N PRO A 82 -9.25 33.04 4.15
CA PRO A 82 -8.40 34.11 3.63
C PRO A 82 -7.26 33.60 2.74
N ILE A 83 -6.77 32.37 2.93
CA ILE A 83 -5.74 31.77 2.09
C ILE A 83 -6.29 31.55 0.67
N PHE A 84 -7.48 30.94 0.56
CA PHE A 84 -8.15 30.76 -0.73
C PHE A 84 -8.52 32.09 -1.39
N ALA A 85 -9.02 33.05 -0.60
CA ALA A 85 -9.37 34.38 -1.12
C ALA A 85 -8.14 35.13 -1.65
N ALA A 86 -7.02 35.07 -0.95
CA ALA A 86 -5.75 35.69 -1.37
C ALA A 86 -5.21 35.09 -2.68
N ALA A 87 -5.49 33.82 -2.94
CA ALA A 87 -5.13 33.13 -4.17
C ALA A 87 -6.10 33.42 -5.34
N GLY A 88 -7.23 34.11 -5.09
CA GLY A 88 -8.18 34.53 -6.12
C GLY A 88 -9.50 33.74 -6.14
N ALA A 89 -9.76 32.88 -5.16
CA ALA A 89 -11.05 32.20 -5.01
C ALA A 89 -12.13 33.15 -4.49
N THR A 90 -13.38 32.89 -4.84
CA THR A 90 -14.54 33.58 -4.28
C THR A 90 -15.03 32.87 -3.03
N VAL A 91 -15.01 33.55 -1.89
CA VAL A 91 -15.46 33.06 -0.60
C VAL A 91 -16.84 33.66 -0.27
N ASP A 92 -17.81 32.79 -0.02
CA ASP A 92 -19.18 33.14 0.36
C ASP A 92 -19.56 32.33 1.62
N GLY A 93 -19.44 32.96 2.78
CA GLY A 93 -19.51 32.25 4.06
C GLY A 93 -18.40 31.21 4.18
N THR A 94 -18.79 29.93 4.30
CA THR A 94 -17.88 28.77 4.34
C THR A 94 -17.64 28.14 2.96
N ARG A 95 -18.35 28.62 1.92
CA ARG A 95 -18.23 28.07 0.57
C ARG A 95 -17.21 28.81 -0.25
N VAL A 96 -16.27 28.05 -0.83
CA VAL A 96 -15.21 28.55 -1.68
C VAL A 96 -15.44 28.07 -3.11
N ARG A 97 -15.53 29.02 -4.05
CA ARG A 97 -15.59 28.76 -5.49
C ARG A 97 -14.27 29.21 -6.16
N PHE A 98 -13.78 28.37 -7.03
CA PHE A 98 -12.49 28.59 -7.66
C PHE A 98 -12.67 28.99 -9.12
N PRO A 99 -12.01 30.06 -9.60
CA PRO A 99 -11.93 30.36 -11.03
C PRO A 99 -11.42 29.13 -11.79
N ARG A 100 -11.97 28.92 -12.99
CA ARG A 100 -11.60 27.79 -13.86
C ARG A 100 -10.09 27.70 -14.05
N GLY A 101 -9.52 26.50 -13.82
CA GLY A 101 -8.10 26.22 -13.96
C GLY A 101 -7.24 26.65 -12.76
N MET A 102 -7.74 27.43 -11.82
CA MET A 102 -6.95 27.98 -10.72
C MET A 102 -6.23 26.89 -9.89
N CYS A 103 -6.97 25.92 -9.36
CA CYS A 103 -6.37 24.86 -8.53
C CYS A 103 -5.37 24.03 -9.32
N ARG A 104 -5.69 23.66 -10.56
CA ARG A 104 -4.80 22.95 -11.48
C ARG A 104 -3.50 23.70 -11.71
N GLN A 105 -3.58 24.99 -12.04
CA GLN A 105 -2.41 25.84 -12.30
C GLN A 105 -1.49 25.92 -11.08
N ILE A 106 -2.05 26.09 -9.88
CA ILE A 106 -1.27 26.13 -8.64
C ILE A 106 -0.54 24.80 -8.44
N VAL A 107 -1.23 23.67 -8.55
CA VAL A 107 -0.63 22.35 -8.37
C VAL A 107 0.45 22.08 -9.41
N GLN A 108 0.17 22.33 -10.70
CA GLN A 108 1.14 22.09 -11.78
C GLN A 108 2.37 22.99 -11.72
N ALA A 109 2.22 24.19 -11.17
CA ALA A 109 3.34 25.14 -11.05
C ALA A 109 4.28 24.83 -9.88
N THR A 110 3.81 24.18 -8.83
CA THR A 110 4.55 24.10 -7.57
C THR A 110 4.73 22.70 -7.02
N ALA A 111 3.79 21.78 -7.23
CA ALA A 111 3.86 20.44 -6.66
C ALA A 111 4.96 19.60 -7.33
N PRO A 112 5.82 18.90 -6.56
CA PRO A 112 6.84 18.03 -7.13
C PRO A 112 6.22 16.78 -7.75
N SER A 113 6.69 16.39 -8.94
CA SER A 113 6.26 15.16 -9.62
C SER A 113 6.81 13.89 -8.97
N GLN A 114 7.85 14.01 -8.16
CA GLN A 114 8.47 12.94 -7.39
C GLN A 114 9.28 13.51 -6.24
N TYR A 115 9.45 12.73 -5.19
CA TYR A 115 10.27 13.06 -4.03
C TYR A 115 10.79 11.80 -3.34
N ILE A 116 11.78 11.95 -2.47
CA ILE A 116 12.27 10.87 -1.59
C ILE A 116 11.61 11.04 -0.22
N GLN A 117 10.95 10.00 0.27
CA GLN A 117 10.63 9.90 1.68
C GLN A 117 11.78 9.18 2.40
N HIS A 118 12.39 9.90 3.33
CA HIS A 118 13.52 9.40 4.09
C HIS A 118 13.06 8.47 5.20
N ALA A 119 13.70 7.33 5.29
CA ALA A 119 13.54 6.38 6.37
C ALA A 119 14.56 6.65 7.47
N ARG A 120 14.32 6.12 8.68
CA ARG A 120 15.30 6.17 9.77
C ARG A 120 16.60 5.44 9.40
N ASN A 121 16.50 4.36 8.63
CA ASN A 121 17.61 3.73 7.95
C ASN A 121 17.69 4.24 6.50
N PRO A 122 18.73 5.02 6.11
CA PRO A 122 18.81 5.58 4.76
C PRO A 122 18.78 4.55 3.64
N ALA A 123 19.20 3.30 3.91
CA ALA A 123 19.14 2.20 2.94
C ALA A 123 17.69 1.78 2.62
N ARG A 124 16.70 2.27 3.39
CA ARG A 124 15.27 2.01 3.20
C ARG A 124 14.49 3.24 2.74
N ASN A 125 15.18 4.28 2.28
CA ASN A 125 14.51 5.42 1.66
C ASN A 125 13.66 4.97 0.47
N VAL A 126 12.48 5.57 0.31
CA VAL A 126 11.60 5.24 -0.81
C VAL A 126 11.43 6.44 -1.74
N GLN A 127 11.38 6.18 -3.03
CA GLN A 127 10.98 7.18 -4.01
C GLN A 127 9.46 7.11 -4.21
N ILE A 128 8.81 8.26 -4.18
CA ILE A 128 7.39 8.43 -4.48
C ILE A 128 7.28 9.25 -5.77
N GLY A 129 6.58 8.71 -6.78
CA GLY A 129 6.44 9.35 -8.09
C GLY A 129 7.21 8.64 -9.20
N GLY A 130 7.09 9.15 -10.42
CA GLY A 130 7.70 8.52 -11.61
C GLY A 130 7.27 7.06 -11.79
N ASN A 131 8.23 6.18 -12.02
CA ASN A 131 7.99 4.74 -12.18
C ASN A 131 8.04 3.95 -10.87
N ALA A 132 8.23 4.62 -9.73
CA ALA A 132 8.28 3.96 -8.44
C ALA A 132 6.89 3.50 -7.98
N THR A 133 6.82 2.35 -7.31
CA THR A 133 5.65 1.85 -6.58
C THR A 133 6.09 1.42 -5.18
N VAL A 134 5.41 1.95 -4.17
CA VAL A 134 5.64 1.65 -2.76
C VAL A 134 4.42 0.97 -2.20
N PHE A 135 4.58 -0.20 -1.59
CA PHE A 135 3.53 -0.92 -0.88
C PHE A 135 3.57 -0.61 0.62
N ALA A 136 2.41 -0.24 1.16
CA ALA A 136 2.18 0.00 2.59
C ALA A 136 1.03 -0.89 3.09
N PRO A 137 1.05 -1.33 4.36
CA PRO A 137 0.04 -2.23 4.92
C PRO A 137 -1.34 -1.56 5.02
N ASN A 138 -2.28 -2.27 5.63
CA ASN A 138 -3.61 -1.79 5.97
C ASN A 138 -3.59 -0.47 6.78
N TYR A 139 -4.73 0.25 6.78
CA TYR A 139 -4.88 1.51 7.51
C TYR A 139 -6.31 1.66 8.07
N GLY A 140 -6.42 1.96 9.37
CA GLY A 140 -7.64 2.46 10.00
C GLY A 140 -8.64 1.41 10.51
N SER A 141 -8.28 0.11 10.55
CA SER A 141 -9.20 -0.94 11.01
C SER A 141 -9.33 -0.98 12.54
N PRO A 142 -10.54 -0.88 13.11
CA PRO A 142 -10.74 -0.97 14.56
C PRO A 142 -10.71 -2.42 15.09
N PHE A 143 -10.76 -3.40 14.20
CA PHE A 143 -10.76 -4.81 14.55
C PHE A 143 -9.58 -5.54 13.93
N VAL A 144 -9.18 -6.62 14.59
CA VAL A 144 -8.24 -7.62 14.08
C VAL A 144 -8.95 -8.97 13.94
N HIS A 145 -8.43 -9.78 13.03
CA HIS A 145 -8.90 -11.14 12.82
C HIS A 145 -7.71 -12.10 12.74
N ASP A 146 -7.81 -13.23 13.40
CA ASP A 146 -6.97 -14.41 13.19
C ASP A 146 -7.83 -15.66 13.17
N VAL A 147 -7.32 -16.76 12.57
CA VAL A 147 -8.09 -18.00 12.40
C VAL A 147 -8.38 -18.74 13.71
N GLU A 148 -7.65 -18.45 14.79
CA GLU A 148 -7.82 -19.12 16.09
C GLU A 148 -8.81 -18.38 17.00
N ASN A 149 -8.74 -17.04 17.02
CA ASN A 149 -9.51 -16.20 17.93
C ASN A 149 -10.67 -15.45 17.24
N GLY A 150 -10.71 -15.50 15.90
CA GLY A 150 -11.72 -14.78 15.12
C GLY A 150 -11.56 -13.26 15.19
N ARG A 151 -12.68 -12.54 15.05
CA ARG A 151 -12.72 -11.07 15.05
C ARG A 151 -12.79 -10.52 16.47
N ARG A 152 -11.91 -9.58 16.80
CA ARG A 152 -11.88 -8.85 18.08
C ARG A 152 -11.39 -7.42 17.88
N TYR A 153 -11.62 -6.56 18.86
CA TYR A 153 -11.03 -5.23 18.85
C TYR A 153 -9.50 -5.29 18.85
N ALA A 154 -8.89 -4.36 18.09
CA ALA A 154 -7.45 -4.23 18.04
C ALA A 154 -6.88 -3.64 19.34
N THR A 155 -5.70 -4.10 19.73
CA THR A 155 -4.91 -3.61 20.86
C THR A 155 -3.63 -2.96 20.39
N ILE A 156 -2.94 -2.24 21.29
CA ILE A 156 -1.61 -1.68 20.97
C ILE A 156 -0.58 -2.77 20.68
N GLU A 157 -0.74 -3.97 21.24
CA GLU A 157 0.14 -5.09 20.92
C GLU A 157 -0.13 -5.64 19.51
N ASP A 158 -1.39 -5.68 19.05
CA ASP A 158 -1.69 -5.98 17.64
C ASP A 158 -1.06 -4.96 16.72
N PHE A 159 -1.14 -3.68 17.06
CA PHE A 159 -0.49 -2.61 16.30
C PHE A 159 1.02 -2.85 16.18
N ARG A 160 1.69 -3.15 17.30
CA ARG A 160 3.12 -3.49 17.34
C ARG A 160 3.43 -4.72 16.49
N ASN A 161 2.59 -5.75 16.56
CA ASN A 161 2.77 -6.98 15.79
C ASN A 161 2.69 -6.73 14.28
N PHE A 162 1.72 -5.95 13.79
CA PHE A 162 1.65 -5.59 12.37
C PHE A 162 2.83 -4.71 11.93
N VAL A 163 3.31 -3.81 12.76
CA VAL A 163 4.54 -3.03 12.47
C VAL A 163 5.76 -3.95 12.38
N LYS A 164 5.92 -4.92 13.31
CA LYS A 164 7.00 -5.92 13.29
C LYS A 164 6.93 -6.79 12.02
N LEU A 165 5.75 -7.29 11.67
CA LEU A 165 5.53 -8.07 10.43
C LEU A 165 5.85 -7.26 9.18
N THR A 166 5.43 -5.99 9.15
CA THR A 166 5.75 -5.07 8.04
C THR A 166 7.25 -4.79 7.94
N TYR A 167 7.92 -4.61 9.07
CA TYR A 167 9.38 -4.41 9.09
C TYR A 167 10.14 -5.60 8.51
N GLN A 168 9.74 -6.83 8.85
CA GLN A 168 10.36 -8.06 8.35
C GLN A 168 9.97 -8.40 6.89
N SER A 169 8.92 -7.77 6.37
CA SER A 169 8.47 -8.00 5.00
C SER A 169 9.51 -7.53 3.98
N GLN A 170 9.75 -8.36 2.97
CA GLN A 170 10.56 -8.01 1.80
C GLN A 170 9.79 -7.22 0.74
N PHE A 171 8.45 -7.26 0.78
CA PHE A 171 7.58 -6.70 -0.24
C PHE A 171 6.76 -5.49 0.22
N LEU A 172 6.69 -5.23 1.52
CA LEU A 172 6.11 -4.00 2.05
C LEU A 172 7.24 -3.01 2.33
N HIS A 173 7.27 -1.94 1.57
CA HIS A 173 8.38 -0.97 1.57
C HIS A 173 8.22 0.10 2.63
N HIS A 174 7.01 0.29 3.13
CA HIS A 174 6.62 1.36 4.04
C HIS A 174 5.94 0.80 5.29
N SER A 175 6.28 1.30 6.46
CA SER A 175 5.75 0.82 7.75
C SER A 175 4.24 1.06 7.92
N GLY A 176 3.66 1.95 7.11
CA GLY A 176 2.26 2.34 7.22
C GLY A 176 2.03 3.49 8.20
N GLY A 177 0.79 3.63 8.62
CA GLY A 177 0.35 4.62 9.62
C GLY A 177 -0.51 3.94 10.68
N THR A 178 -1.79 4.26 10.76
CA THR A 178 -2.74 3.58 11.66
C THR A 178 -3.05 2.18 11.14
N VAL A 179 -2.12 1.23 11.27
CA VAL A 179 -2.29 -0.14 10.74
C VAL A 179 -3.54 -0.83 11.31
N CYS A 180 -3.87 -0.54 12.57
CA CYS A 180 -5.16 -0.80 13.22
C CYS A 180 -5.38 0.25 14.31
N GLU A 181 -6.61 0.37 14.82
CA GLU A 181 -6.97 1.31 15.87
C GLU A 181 -6.87 0.63 17.25
N PRO A 182 -5.84 0.90 18.08
CA PRO A 182 -5.70 0.30 19.40
C PRO A 182 -6.75 0.89 20.36
N VAL A 183 -7.81 0.14 20.66
CA VAL A 183 -8.92 0.61 21.50
C VAL A 183 -8.63 0.51 23.00
N ASP A 184 -7.58 -0.18 23.39
CA ASP A 184 -7.08 -0.29 24.76
C ASP A 184 -6.24 0.93 25.22
N VAL A 185 -5.99 1.88 24.29
CA VAL A 185 -5.32 3.15 24.58
C VAL A 185 -6.31 4.31 24.39
N PRO A 186 -6.35 5.32 25.30
CA PRO A 186 -7.22 6.47 25.17
C PRO A 186 -7.08 7.16 23.81
N VAL A 187 -8.22 7.56 23.19
CA VAL A 187 -8.27 8.18 21.86
C VAL A 187 -7.40 9.42 21.76
N SER A 188 -7.37 10.22 22.83
CA SER A 188 -6.58 11.44 22.91
C SER A 188 -5.07 11.21 22.89
N LYS A 189 -4.59 10.02 23.29
CA LYS A 189 -3.18 9.67 23.49
C LYS A 189 -2.63 8.63 22.52
N ARG A 190 -3.50 7.80 21.90
CA ARG A 190 -3.09 6.64 21.10
C ARG A 190 -2.14 6.97 19.94
N HIS A 191 -2.25 8.18 19.36
CA HIS A 191 -1.37 8.61 18.28
C HIS A 191 0.10 8.63 18.69
N LEU A 192 0.39 8.94 19.97
CA LEU A 192 1.76 8.92 20.49
C LEU A 192 2.35 7.52 20.48
N ASP A 193 1.58 6.52 20.97
CA ASP A 193 2.01 5.12 20.95
C ASP A 193 2.15 4.57 19.54
N MET A 194 1.23 4.95 18.63
CA MET A 194 1.26 4.50 17.24
C MET A 194 2.50 5.03 16.50
N VAL A 195 2.77 6.34 16.57
CA VAL A 195 3.94 6.94 15.91
C VAL A 195 5.24 6.44 16.55
N PHE A 196 5.30 6.38 17.88
CA PHE A 196 6.44 5.79 18.60
C PHE A 196 6.72 4.35 18.16
N THR A 197 5.66 3.54 17.96
CA THR A 197 5.80 2.16 17.51
C THR A 197 6.46 2.08 16.14
N HIS A 198 6.07 2.91 15.17
CA HIS A 198 6.73 2.95 13.87
C HIS A 198 8.21 3.33 13.97
N LEU A 199 8.52 4.33 14.79
CA LEU A 199 9.89 4.79 14.98
C LEU A 199 10.76 3.78 15.72
N ARG A 200 10.21 3.03 16.68
CA ARG A 200 10.98 2.13 17.54
C ARG A 200 11.09 0.71 17.00
N TYR A 201 9.99 0.17 16.43
CA TYR A 201 9.91 -1.24 16.00
C TYR A 201 10.13 -1.41 14.49
N SER A 202 10.35 -0.32 13.75
CA SER A 202 10.70 -0.33 12.33
C SER A 202 11.75 0.75 12.05
N ASP A 203 12.48 0.59 10.97
CA ASP A 203 13.38 1.62 10.42
C ASP A 203 12.98 2.05 9.00
N LYS A 204 11.79 1.56 8.52
CA LYS A 204 11.16 1.93 7.26
C LYS A 204 10.48 3.30 7.36
N PRO A 205 10.17 3.96 6.22
CA PRO A 205 9.34 5.17 6.19
C PRO A 205 7.98 4.92 6.86
N PHE A 206 7.36 5.95 7.42
CA PHE A 206 6.11 5.84 8.16
C PHE A 206 5.14 6.99 7.87
N MET A 207 3.88 6.85 8.32
CA MET A 207 2.86 7.86 8.23
C MET A 207 2.58 8.46 9.61
N GLY A 208 2.32 9.77 9.64
CA GLY A 208 1.94 10.51 10.84
C GLY A 208 0.44 10.51 11.12
N SER A 209 0.06 10.96 12.31
CA SER A 209 -1.33 11.10 12.73
C SER A 209 -2.00 12.33 12.08
N VAL A 210 -3.29 12.21 11.76
CA VAL A 210 -4.06 13.25 11.06
C VAL A 210 -5.36 13.64 11.80
N THR A 211 -5.63 13.05 12.94
CA THR A 211 -6.90 13.18 13.64
C THR A 211 -7.06 14.49 14.43
N ALA A 212 -6.08 15.35 14.43
CA ALA A 212 -6.10 16.75 14.86
C ALA A 212 -4.78 17.44 14.43
N ALA A 213 -4.77 18.76 14.26
CA ALA A 213 -3.55 19.53 13.98
C ALA A 213 -2.48 19.35 15.08
N SER A 214 -2.88 19.30 16.36
CA SER A 214 -1.97 19.04 17.48
C SER A 214 -1.34 17.64 17.43
N ARG A 215 -2.09 16.63 17.00
CA ARG A 215 -1.58 15.25 16.85
C ARG A 215 -0.66 15.12 15.63
N ALA A 216 -0.93 15.88 14.57
CA ALA A 216 0.00 16.03 13.46
C ALA A 216 1.32 16.68 13.92
N GLN A 217 1.23 17.73 14.76
CA GLN A 217 2.41 18.38 15.35
C GLN A 217 3.20 17.42 16.25
N ASP A 218 2.56 16.64 17.12
CA ASP A 218 3.22 15.61 17.93
C ASP A 218 3.96 14.59 17.04
N SER A 219 3.40 14.23 15.87
CA SER A 219 4.08 13.33 14.91
C SER A 219 5.33 13.98 14.30
N VAL A 220 5.28 15.27 13.98
CA VAL A 220 6.42 16.04 13.47
C VAL A 220 7.50 16.17 14.56
N ASP A 221 7.12 16.42 15.81
CA ASP A 221 8.06 16.57 16.91
C ASP A 221 8.76 15.24 17.24
N LEU A 222 8.03 14.12 17.26
CA LEU A 222 8.62 12.78 17.38
C LEU A 222 9.59 12.47 16.22
N ALA A 223 9.24 12.88 15.00
CA ALA A 223 10.15 12.71 13.87
C ALA A 223 11.40 13.59 13.98
N ARG A 224 11.29 14.82 14.49
CA ARG A 224 12.47 15.69 14.75
C ARG A 224 13.44 15.03 15.72
N ILE A 225 12.94 14.42 16.78
CA ILE A 225 13.78 13.64 17.72
C ILE A 225 14.45 12.48 17.00
N ALA A 226 13.66 11.65 16.29
CA ALA A 226 14.14 10.42 15.66
C ALA A 226 15.16 10.67 14.53
N PHE A 227 15.06 11.81 13.82
CA PHE A 227 15.89 12.16 12.67
C PHE A 227 16.95 13.24 12.98
N GLY A 228 17.04 13.68 14.22
CA GLY A 228 18.09 14.57 14.70
C GLY A 228 17.94 16.02 14.24
N GLY A 229 16.79 16.68 14.47
CA GLY A 229 16.61 18.11 14.31
C GLY A 229 15.63 18.55 13.23
N ASP A 230 15.93 19.63 12.51
CA ASP A 230 15.01 20.23 11.55
C ASP A 230 14.73 19.32 10.34
N LEU A 231 13.45 19.25 9.95
CA LEU A 231 12.96 18.45 8.84
C LEU A 231 12.70 19.28 7.57
N ALA A 232 12.96 20.59 7.58
CA ALA A 232 12.59 21.52 6.50
C ALA A 232 13.07 21.10 5.09
N ASP A 233 14.22 20.43 5.03
CA ASP A 233 14.84 19.95 3.78
C ASP A 233 14.65 18.44 3.56
N ARG A 234 13.94 17.74 4.45
CA ARG A 234 13.75 16.29 4.38
C ARG A 234 12.30 15.91 4.61
N THR A 235 11.70 15.22 3.65
CA THR A 235 10.40 14.59 3.85
C THR A 235 10.61 13.24 4.52
N VAL A 236 10.16 13.08 5.75
CA VAL A 236 10.25 11.85 6.55
C VAL A 236 8.89 11.28 6.91
N ILE A 237 7.83 12.11 6.87
CA ILE A 237 6.45 11.73 7.16
C ILE A 237 5.61 11.83 5.90
N THR A 238 4.77 10.83 5.67
CA THR A 238 3.62 10.91 4.76
C THR A 238 2.34 10.89 5.60
N SER A 239 1.30 11.62 5.20
CA SER A 239 0.04 11.72 5.93
C SER A 239 -1.16 11.47 5.02
N LEU A 240 -2.20 10.80 5.51
CA LEU A 240 -3.42 10.53 4.76
C LEU A 240 -4.49 11.60 5.11
N ILE A 241 -4.70 12.55 4.22
CA ILE A 241 -5.63 13.66 4.38
C ILE A 241 -6.88 13.38 3.56
N ASN A 242 -7.98 13.02 4.21
CA ASN A 242 -9.23 12.66 3.56
C ASN A 242 -10.16 13.87 3.43
N ALA A 243 -10.77 14.05 2.25
CA ALA A 243 -11.92 14.94 2.12
C ALA A 243 -13.14 14.35 2.85
N SER A 244 -13.97 15.20 3.44
CA SER A 244 -15.26 14.82 4.02
C SER A 244 -16.34 14.86 2.94
N SER A 245 -16.15 14.00 1.90
CA SER A 245 -17.02 13.94 0.72
C SER A 245 -18.51 13.80 1.08
N PRO A 246 -19.45 14.44 0.36
CA PRO A 246 -19.23 15.15 -0.90
C PRO A 246 -18.86 16.64 -0.73
N LEU A 247 -17.82 17.08 -1.42
CA LEU A 247 -17.45 18.50 -1.61
C LEU A 247 -17.22 19.31 -0.32
N VAL A 248 -16.64 18.66 0.71
CA VAL A 248 -16.34 19.28 2.01
C VAL A 248 -14.88 19.01 2.39
N TRP A 249 -14.22 20.03 2.92
CA TRP A 249 -12.99 19.90 3.70
C TRP A 249 -13.24 20.41 5.12
N ASP A 250 -12.95 19.60 6.12
CA ASP A 250 -13.13 19.92 7.53
C ASP A 250 -11.85 20.39 8.24
N GLY A 251 -12.02 20.97 9.43
CA GLY A 251 -10.93 21.54 10.21
C GLY A 251 -9.91 20.53 10.71
N THR A 252 -10.30 19.29 10.94
CA THR A 252 -9.39 18.21 11.35
C THR A 252 -8.38 17.93 10.24
N MET A 253 -8.87 17.71 9.03
CA MET A 253 -8.04 17.34 7.90
C MET A 253 -7.25 18.54 7.33
N LEU A 254 -7.86 19.73 7.24
CA LEU A 254 -7.13 20.93 6.82
C LEU A 254 -6.06 21.35 7.83
N GLY A 255 -6.34 21.24 9.13
CA GLY A 255 -5.35 21.54 10.17
C GLY A 255 -4.15 20.58 10.15
N ALA A 256 -4.38 19.30 9.92
CA ALA A 256 -3.30 18.33 9.72
C ALA A 256 -2.52 18.60 8.42
N ALA A 257 -3.21 18.88 7.31
CA ALA A 257 -2.59 19.20 6.03
C ALA A 257 -1.71 20.46 6.13
N GLU A 258 -2.20 21.51 6.80
CA GLU A 258 -1.42 22.74 7.02
C GLU A 258 -0.17 22.46 7.85
N THR A 259 -0.28 21.68 8.93
CA THR A 259 0.84 21.30 9.79
C THR A 259 1.93 20.57 8.99
N TYR A 260 1.57 19.52 8.25
CA TYR A 260 2.54 18.77 7.48
C TYR A 260 3.13 19.57 6.31
N ALA A 261 2.32 20.33 5.58
CA ALA A 261 2.81 21.14 4.47
C ALA A 261 3.82 22.22 4.95
N ARG A 262 3.58 22.90 6.08
CA ARG A 262 4.51 23.87 6.67
C ARG A 262 5.89 23.30 6.93
N ASP A 263 5.93 22.06 7.45
CA ASP A 263 7.16 21.34 7.77
C ASP A 263 7.74 20.52 6.62
N ASN A 264 7.29 20.76 5.37
CA ASN A 264 7.73 20.03 4.17
C ASN A 264 7.49 18.51 4.25
N GLN A 265 6.44 18.09 4.93
CA GLN A 265 6.05 16.69 5.01
C GLN A 265 4.94 16.39 4.00
N ALA A 266 4.91 15.14 3.52
CA ALA A 266 4.04 14.76 2.41
C ALA A 266 2.57 14.60 2.82
N CYS A 267 1.65 15.11 2.01
CA CYS A 267 0.22 14.94 2.17
C CYS A 267 -0.37 14.10 1.03
N ILE A 268 -1.03 13.00 1.36
CA ILE A 268 -1.87 12.25 0.42
C ILE A 268 -3.27 12.86 0.49
N ILE A 269 -3.65 13.63 -0.50
CA ILE A 269 -4.96 14.27 -0.56
C ILE A 269 -5.94 13.32 -1.19
N THR A 270 -6.82 12.73 -0.37
CA THR A 270 -7.67 11.61 -0.78
C THR A 270 -9.14 11.88 -0.51
N PRO A 271 -9.96 12.10 -1.54
CA PRO A 271 -11.39 11.91 -1.42
C PRO A 271 -11.72 10.44 -1.13
N PHE A 272 -12.49 10.20 -0.05
CA PHE A 272 -13.07 8.90 0.26
C PHE A 272 -14.52 8.89 -0.23
N ILE A 273 -14.82 8.10 -1.26
CA ILE A 273 -16.11 8.15 -1.94
C ILE A 273 -16.74 6.76 -2.05
N LEU A 274 -17.96 6.65 -1.54
CA LEU A 274 -18.86 5.53 -1.84
C LEU A 274 -19.87 6.01 -2.91
N ALA A 275 -19.70 5.49 -4.13
CA ALA A 275 -20.57 5.82 -5.24
C ALA A 275 -22.04 5.49 -4.93
N GLY A 276 -22.92 6.44 -5.16
CA GLY A 276 -24.36 6.35 -4.83
C GLY A 276 -24.75 6.94 -3.47
N ALA A 277 -23.78 7.14 -2.56
CA ALA A 277 -24.02 7.81 -1.27
C ALA A 277 -23.27 9.14 -1.16
N MET A 278 -21.98 9.15 -1.53
CA MET A 278 -21.08 10.30 -1.37
C MET A 278 -20.73 10.96 -2.71
N ALA A 279 -21.16 10.37 -3.81
CA ALA A 279 -21.04 10.87 -5.18
C ALA A 279 -22.16 10.26 -6.05
N PRO A 280 -22.33 10.74 -7.31
CA PRO A 280 -23.21 10.06 -8.27
C PRO A 280 -22.85 8.57 -8.42
N THR A 281 -23.81 7.76 -8.88
CA THR A 281 -23.59 6.30 -9.08
C THR A 281 -22.72 5.97 -10.30
N THR A 282 -22.44 6.94 -11.17
CA THR A 282 -21.69 6.73 -12.41
C THR A 282 -20.20 6.94 -12.22
N SER A 283 -19.35 6.07 -12.78
CA SER A 283 -17.90 6.17 -12.65
C SER A 283 -17.33 7.50 -13.14
N ALA A 284 -17.87 8.07 -14.21
CA ALA A 284 -17.45 9.39 -14.71
C ALA A 284 -17.78 10.53 -13.74
N GLY A 285 -18.98 10.50 -13.10
CA GLY A 285 -19.35 11.47 -12.07
C GLY A 285 -18.48 11.34 -10.82
N VAL A 286 -18.20 10.12 -10.37
CA VAL A 286 -17.26 9.83 -9.27
C VAL A 286 -15.88 10.38 -9.59
N ALA A 287 -15.34 10.12 -10.78
CA ALA A 287 -14.03 10.59 -11.18
C ALA A 287 -13.94 12.13 -11.21
N ALA A 288 -14.96 12.80 -11.75
CA ALA A 288 -15.00 14.27 -11.80
C ALA A 288 -15.05 14.91 -10.40
N GLN A 289 -15.88 14.37 -9.49
CA GLN A 289 -15.95 14.82 -8.11
C GLN A 289 -14.66 14.56 -7.34
N THR A 290 -14.08 13.35 -7.48
CA THR A 290 -12.79 12.99 -6.88
C THR A 290 -11.70 13.98 -7.30
N LEU A 291 -11.62 14.30 -8.60
CA LEU A 291 -10.65 15.28 -9.10
C LEU A 291 -10.88 16.66 -8.52
N ALA A 292 -12.15 17.14 -8.46
CA ALA A 292 -12.48 18.45 -7.92
C ALA A 292 -12.08 18.59 -6.44
N GLU A 293 -12.47 17.63 -5.60
CA GLU A 293 -12.13 17.64 -4.18
C GLU A 293 -10.62 17.57 -3.95
N ALA A 294 -9.93 16.68 -4.69
CA ALA A 294 -8.49 16.53 -4.58
C ALA A 294 -7.73 17.78 -5.05
N LEU A 295 -8.15 18.40 -6.16
CA LEU A 295 -7.53 19.65 -6.65
C LEU A 295 -7.60 20.76 -5.62
N ALA A 296 -8.75 20.94 -4.93
CA ALA A 296 -8.88 21.95 -3.88
C ALA A 296 -7.93 21.68 -2.69
N GLY A 297 -7.86 20.43 -2.22
CA GLY A 297 -6.97 20.05 -1.12
C GLY A 297 -5.47 20.13 -1.50
N MET A 298 -5.09 19.68 -2.70
CA MET A 298 -3.71 19.81 -3.18
C MET A 298 -3.31 21.27 -3.36
N ALA A 299 -4.19 22.10 -3.94
CA ALA A 299 -3.94 23.53 -4.06
C ALA A 299 -3.76 24.20 -2.70
N PHE A 300 -4.54 23.80 -1.69
CA PHE A 300 -4.38 24.30 -0.32
C PHE A 300 -2.98 24.03 0.23
N THR A 301 -2.47 22.80 0.12
CA THR A 301 -1.09 22.50 0.59
C THR A 301 -0.04 23.34 -0.13
N GLN A 302 -0.22 23.61 -1.44
CA GLN A 302 0.69 24.42 -2.22
C GLN A 302 0.58 25.93 -1.92
N MET A 303 -0.58 26.41 -1.49
CA MET A 303 -0.76 27.79 -0.99
C MET A 303 -0.08 27.97 0.37
N ILE A 304 -0.06 26.93 1.23
CA ILE A 304 0.66 26.95 2.52
C ILE A 304 2.17 26.95 2.27
N ARG A 305 2.67 26.04 1.46
CA ARG A 305 4.08 25.92 1.10
C ARG A 305 4.22 25.46 -0.35
N PRO A 306 4.57 26.37 -1.28
CA PRO A 306 4.92 25.96 -2.63
C PRO A 306 6.05 24.94 -2.65
N GLY A 307 5.87 23.82 -3.35
CA GLY A 307 6.85 22.74 -3.42
C GLY A 307 6.72 21.68 -2.31
N ALA A 308 5.80 21.83 -1.37
CA ALA A 308 5.53 20.77 -0.39
C ALA A 308 5.11 19.48 -1.12
N PRO A 309 5.67 18.29 -0.72
CA PRO A 309 5.31 17.03 -1.36
C PRO A 309 3.83 16.71 -1.20
N VAL A 310 3.18 16.39 -2.31
CA VAL A 310 1.76 16.04 -2.31
C VAL A 310 1.52 14.86 -3.26
N ILE A 311 0.59 14.00 -2.88
CA ILE A 311 0.18 12.82 -3.66
C ILE A 311 -1.32 12.98 -3.94
N PHE A 312 -1.73 12.83 -5.19
CA PHE A 312 -3.13 12.70 -5.52
C PHE A 312 -3.63 11.33 -5.07
N GLY A 313 -4.44 11.29 -4.03
CA GLY A 313 -5.04 10.08 -3.50
C GLY A 313 -6.45 9.87 -4.02
N SER A 314 -6.83 8.63 -4.24
CA SER A 314 -8.20 8.22 -4.51
C SER A 314 -8.54 6.98 -3.71
N PHE A 315 -9.72 6.99 -3.09
CA PHE A 315 -10.37 5.80 -2.56
C PHE A 315 -11.85 5.88 -2.95
N ALA A 316 -12.16 5.40 -4.14
CA ALA A 316 -13.51 5.33 -4.65
C ALA A 316 -13.96 3.86 -4.74
N SER A 317 -15.06 3.53 -4.08
CA SER A 317 -15.66 2.20 -4.11
C SER A 317 -17.13 2.29 -4.54
N SER A 318 -17.64 1.19 -5.06
CA SER A 318 -19.08 1.01 -5.26
C SER A 318 -19.74 0.54 -3.96
N MET A 319 -21.04 0.66 -3.91
CA MET A 319 -21.84 0.27 -2.77
C MET A 319 -22.89 -0.76 -3.21
N SER A 320 -23.10 -1.78 -2.39
CA SER A 320 -24.24 -2.67 -2.57
C SER A 320 -25.51 -1.88 -2.33
N MET A 321 -26.33 -1.71 -3.37
CA MET A 321 -27.60 -1.01 -3.27
C MET A 321 -28.64 -1.74 -2.41
N GLN A 322 -28.36 -2.99 -2.04
CA GLN A 322 -29.24 -3.80 -1.17
C GLN A 322 -28.88 -3.63 0.31
N THR A 323 -27.60 -3.53 0.65
CA THR A 323 -27.11 -3.55 2.03
C THR A 323 -26.51 -2.23 2.48
N GLY A 324 -26.14 -1.34 1.55
CA GLY A 324 -25.40 -0.10 1.84
C GLY A 324 -23.92 -0.32 2.12
N ALA A 325 -23.44 -1.57 2.12
CA ALA A 325 -22.03 -1.88 2.39
C ALA A 325 -21.14 -1.61 1.16
N PRO A 326 -19.87 -1.19 1.33
CA PRO A 326 -18.94 -1.05 0.23
C PRO A 326 -18.64 -2.42 -0.40
N THR A 327 -18.47 -2.43 -1.74
CA THR A 327 -18.09 -3.61 -2.52
C THR A 327 -16.67 -3.47 -3.05
N PHE A 328 -15.92 -4.57 -3.08
CA PHE A 328 -14.54 -4.61 -3.56
C PHE A 328 -14.37 -5.71 -4.59
N GLY A 329 -13.36 -5.56 -5.46
CA GLY A 329 -13.12 -6.51 -6.54
C GLY A 329 -14.14 -6.45 -7.69
N THR A 330 -15.09 -5.50 -7.67
CA THR A 330 -16.01 -5.21 -8.77
C THR A 330 -15.35 -4.29 -9.81
N PRO A 331 -15.85 -4.23 -11.06
CA PRO A 331 -15.16 -3.50 -12.12
C PRO A 331 -15.22 -1.97 -11.98
N GLU A 332 -16.27 -1.40 -11.36
CA GLU A 332 -16.49 0.05 -11.33
C GLU A 332 -15.39 0.79 -10.56
N PRO A 333 -14.96 0.36 -9.35
CA PRO A 333 -13.84 0.97 -8.66
C PRO A 333 -12.53 0.91 -9.47
N ALA A 334 -12.29 -0.18 -10.20
CA ALA A 334 -11.12 -0.31 -11.06
C ALA A 334 -11.16 0.70 -12.23
N ILE A 335 -12.33 0.91 -12.86
CA ILE A 335 -12.53 1.92 -13.91
C ILE A 335 -12.21 3.31 -13.37
N VAL A 336 -12.73 3.67 -12.19
CA VAL A 336 -12.41 4.96 -11.54
C VAL A 336 -10.92 5.07 -11.24
N LEU A 337 -10.31 4.01 -10.70
CA LEU A 337 -8.88 3.97 -10.39
C LEU A 337 -8.00 4.25 -11.62
N TYR A 338 -8.22 3.57 -12.74
CA TYR A 338 -7.48 3.81 -13.98
C TYR A 338 -7.67 5.25 -14.48
N THR A 339 -8.91 5.77 -14.41
CA THR A 339 -9.22 7.14 -14.82
C THR A 339 -8.47 8.16 -13.97
N ILE A 340 -8.52 8.04 -12.63
CA ILE A 340 -7.83 8.97 -11.72
C ILE A 340 -6.31 8.85 -11.85
N ALA A 341 -5.77 7.66 -12.02
CA ALA A 341 -4.34 7.46 -12.25
C ALA A 341 -3.84 8.20 -13.52
N ALA A 342 -4.62 8.15 -14.61
CA ALA A 342 -4.33 8.89 -15.83
C ALA A 342 -4.41 10.42 -15.58
N LEU A 343 -5.42 10.89 -14.85
CA LEU A 343 -5.56 12.30 -14.47
C LEU A 343 -4.41 12.80 -13.58
N ALA A 344 -3.92 11.97 -12.65
CA ALA A 344 -2.77 12.30 -11.81
C ALA A 344 -1.49 12.46 -12.66
N ARG A 345 -1.26 11.59 -13.65
CA ARG A 345 -0.15 11.72 -14.59
C ARG A 345 -0.25 13.00 -15.43
N ARG A 346 -1.45 13.34 -15.92
CA ARG A 346 -1.70 14.60 -16.65
C ARG A 346 -1.50 15.84 -15.77
N LEU A 347 -1.81 15.73 -14.48
CA LEU A 347 -1.57 16.79 -13.50
C LEU A 347 -0.09 16.92 -13.12
N GLY A 348 0.70 15.86 -13.30
CA GLY A 348 2.14 15.83 -13.01
C GLY A 348 2.47 15.55 -11.55
N VAL A 349 1.60 14.88 -10.80
CA VAL A 349 1.81 14.52 -9.40
C VAL A 349 1.78 13.02 -9.18
N PRO A 350 2.42 12.50 -8.11
CA PRO A 350 2.30 11.09 -7.72
C PRO A 350 0.85 10.69 -7.44
N PHE A 351 0.54 9.42 -7.64
CA PHE A 351 -0.79 8.86 -7.42
C PHE A 351 -0.80 7.81 -6.31
N ARG A 352 -1.83 7.86 -5.45
CA ARG A 352 -2.11 6.87 -4.41
C ARG A 352 -3.46 6.20 -4.63
N SER A 353 -3.50 4.88 -4.46
CA SER A 353 -4.74 4.10 -4.41
C SER A 353 -4.67 2.99 -3.35
N GLY A 354 -5.76 2.25 -3.20
CA GLY A 354 -5.80 1.03 -2.40
C GLY A 354 -5.14 -0.15 -3.12
N GLY A 355 -4.86 -1.21 -2.39
CA GLY A 355 -4.25 -2.44 -2.88
C GLY A 355 -5.17 -3.65 -2.73
N SER A 356 -4.86 -4.55 -1.80
CA SER A 356 -5.54 -5.84 -1.61
C SER A 356 -6.85 -5.71 -0.81
N LEU A 357 -7.84 -5.05 -1.39
CA LEU A 357 -9.12 -4.74 -0.73
C LEU A 357 -10.09 -5.92 -0.80
N SER A 358 -10.82 -6.18 0.29
CA SER A 358 -11.82 -7.25 0.36
C SER A 358 -13.00 -6.88 1.26
N ALA A 359 -14.21 -7.34 0.89
CA ALA A 359 -15.40 -7.32 1.73
C ALA A 359 -15.59 -8.63 2.53
N SER A 360 -14.78 -9.66 2.28
CA SER A 360 -14.84 -10.90 3.05
C SER A 360 -14.49 -10.67 4.52
N LYS A 361 -15.07 -11.47 5.42
CA LYS A 361 -14.90 -11.39 6.87
C LYS A 361 -13.77 -12.27 7.38
N ILE A 362 -13.32 -13.21 6.54
CA ILE A 362 -12.30 -14.21 6.83
C ILE A 362 -11.36 -14.35 5.63
N PRO A 363 -10.14 -14.90 5.79
CA PRO A 363 -9.18 -15.10 4.70
C PRO A 363 -9.55 -16.30 3.82
N ASP A 364 -10.70 -16.24 3.14
CA ASP A 364 -11.26 -17.27 2.28
C ASP A 364 -11.01 -17.04 0.78
N ALA A 365 -11.67 -17.80 -0.07
CA ALA A 365 -11.58 -17.65 -1.51
C ALA A 365 -12.06 -16.26 -1.98
N GLN A 366 -13.12 -15.69 -1.36
CA GLN A 366 -13.59 -14.35 -1.66
C GLN A 366 -12.50 -13.31 -1.35
N ALA A 367 -11.88 -13.40 -0.19
CA ALA A 367 -10.79 -12.51 0.19
C ALA A 367 -9.63 -12.56 -0.81
N ALA A 368 -9.27 -13.76 -1.29
CA ALA A 368 -8.18 -13.95 -2.23
C ALA A 368 -8.47 -13.36 -3.62
N TYR A 369 -9.65 -13.65 -4.22
CA TYR A 369 -9.95 -13.12 -5.55
C TYR A 369 -10.24 -11.61 -5.54
N GLU A 370 -10.87 -11.06 -4.49
CA GLU A 370 -11.07 -9.62 -4.35
C GLU A 370 -9.74 -8.88 -4.20
N SER A 371 -8.78 -9.43 -3.41
CA SER A 371 -7.43 -8.90 -3.32
C SER A 371 -6.71 -8.88 -4.67
N ALA A 372 -6.74 -9.98 -5.40
CA ALA A 372 -6.12 -10.05 -6.72
C ALA A 372 -6.77 -9.07 -7.71
N ALA A 373 -8.12 -8.98 -7.69
CA ALA A 373 -8.89 -8.08 -8.57
C ALA A 373 -8.74 -6.59 -8.24
N THR A 374 -8.22 -6.25 -7.06
CA THR A 374 -7.94 -4.85 -6.66
C THR A 374 -6.46 -4.51 -6.74
N LEU A 375 -5.56 -5.40 -6.34
CA LEU A 375 -4.12 -5.15 -6.38
C LEU A 375 -3.57 -5.07 -7.81
N LEU A 376 -3.94 -6.02 -8.69
CA LEU A 376 -3.43 -6.03 -10.06
C LEU A 376 -3.82 -4.76 -10.84
N PRO A 377 -5.09 -4.29 -10.86
CA PRO A 377 -5.44 -3.02 -11.48
C PRO A 377 -4.64 -1.84 -10.91
N THR A 378 -4.43 -1.80 -9.59
CA THR A 378 -3.66 -0.74 -8.93
C THR A 378 -2.22 -0.67 -9.45
N VAL A 379 -1.57 -1.81 -9.60
CA VAL A 379 -0.21 -1.90 -10.15
C VAL A 379 -0.19 -1.52 -11.63
N LEU A 380 -1.13 -2.05 -12.43
CA LEU A 380 -1.24 -1.74 -13.86
C LEU A 380 -1.57 -0.27 -14.13
N ALA A 381 -2.35 0.38 -13.28
CA ALA A 381 -2.63 1.81 -13.38
C ALA A 381 -1.39 2.70 -13.17
N GLY A 382 -0.29 2.14 -12.68
CA GLY A 382 0.94 2.87 -12.41
C GLY A 382 0.92 3.64 -11.09
N THR A 383 0.22 3.14 -10.08
CA THR A 383 0.13 3.75 -8.75
C THR A 383 1.50 3.82 -8.08
N ASN A 384 1.80 4.97 -7.49
CA ASN A 384 3.09 5.22 -6.83
C ASN A 384 3.08 4.84 -5.35
N PHE A 385 1.97 5.05 -4.66
CA PHE A 385 1.81 4.69 -3.25
C PHE A 385 0.55 3.82 -3.10
N VAL A 386 0.75 2.55 -2.81
CA VAL A 386 -0.34 1.57 -2.62
C VAL A 386 -0.55 1.37 -1.13
N LEU A 387 -1.54 2.06 -0.59
CA LEU A 387 -1.98 1.86 0.79
C LEU A 387 -2.98 0.69 0.83
N HIS A 388 -3.07 0.00 1.95
CA HIS A 388 -3.87 -1.23 2.08
C HIS A 388 -3.37 -2.39 1.19
N ALA A 389 -2.05 -2.48 0.95
CA ALA A 389 -1.49 -3.57 0.16
C ALA A 389 -1.55 -4.94 0.86
N ALA A 390 -1.73 -4.98 2.20
CA ALA A 390 -1.82 -6.23 2.95
C ALA A 390 -2.74 -6.13 4.17
N GLY A 391 -3.57 -7.15 4.38
CA GLY A 391 -4.32 -7.41 5.60
C GLY A 391 -5.79 -6.97 5.60
N TRP A 392 -6.28 -6.28 4.59
CA TRP A 392 -7.64 -5.71 4.55
C TRP A 392 -8.74 -6.78 4.49
N LEU A 393 -9.65 -6.75 5.45
CA LEU A 393 -10.87 -7.57 5.55
C LEU A 393 -12.09 -6.71 5.90
N GLU A 394 -13.27 -7.27 5.72
CA GLU A 394 -14.56 -6.71 6.16
C GLU A 394 -14.80 -5.27 5.68
N GLY A 395 -14.39 -4.96 4.44
CA GLY A 395 -14.55 -3.60 3.92
C GLY A 395 -13.72 -2.53 4.65
N GLY A 396 -12.64 -2.93 5.32
CA GLY A 396 -11.74 -2.06 6.09
C GLY A 396 -11.98 -2.04 7.59
N LEU A 397 -13.02 -2.72 8.05
CA LEU A 397 -13.29 -2.79 9.49
C LEU A 397 -12.32 -3.71 10.23
N ALA A 398 -11.71 -4.69 9.56
CA ALA A 398 -10.77 -5.60 10.17
C ALA A 398 -9.45 -5.69 9.38
N ILE A 399 -8.35 -5.90 10.11
CA ILE A 399 -7.08 -6.37 9.57
C ILE A 399 -6.85 -7.81 10.01
N GLY A 400 -6.54 -8.71 9.04
CA GLY A 400 -6.31 -10.12 9.31
C GLY A 400 -4.83 -10.47 9.34
N TYR A 401 -4.39 -11.26 10.32
CA TYR A 401 -3.01 -11.74 10.40
C TYR A 401 -2.66 -12.67 9.24
N GLU A 402 -3.49 -13.68 8.97
CA GLU A 402 -3.30 -14.59 7.84
C GLU A 402 -3.46 -13.86 6.50
N LYS A 403 -4.48 -12.97 6.44
CA LYS A 403 -4.73 -12.15 5.27
C LYS A 403 -3.53 -11.27 4.93
N PHE A 404 -2.86 -10.72 5.95
CA PHE A 404 -1.65 -9.92 5.79
C PHE A 404 -0.53 -10.71 5.10
N ILE A 405 -0.29 -11.95 5.53
CA ILE A 405 0.75 -12.82 4.93
C ILE A 405 0.37 -13.25 3.51
N MET A 406 -0.91 -13.57 3.28
CA MET A 406 -1.41 -13.95 1.96
C MET A 406 -1.30 -12.79 0.95
N ASP A 407 -1.65 -11.58 1.36
CA ASP A 407 -1.54 -10.38 0.53
C ASP A 407 -0.08 -9.98 0.28
N GLU A 408 0.77 -10.08 1.30
CA GLU A 408 2.20 -9.84 1.15
C GLU A 408 2.83 -10.76 0.09
N ASP A 409 2.43 -12.02 0.04
CA ASP A 409 2.87 -12.96 -0.98
C ASP A 409 2.40 -12.52 -2.38
N GLN A 410 1.17 -12.01 -2.52
CA GLN A 410 0.70 -11.40 -3.77
C GLN A 410 1.49 -10.13 -4.14
N CYS A 411 1.88 -9.31 -3.16
CA CYS A 411 2.77 -8.18 -3.41
C CYS A 411 4.11 -8.64 -4.00
N GLY A 412 4.65 -9.78 -3.56
CA GLY A 412 5.84 -10.41 -4.12
C GLY A 412 5.65 -10.87 -5.57
N MET A 413 4.47 -11.42 -5.91
CA MET A 413 4.13 -11.74 -7.30
C MET A 413 4.11 -10.47 -8.17
N MET A 414 3.53 -9.38 -7.66
CA MET A 414 3.51 -8.09 -8.36
C MET A 414 4.92 -7.49 -8.50
N ALA A 415 5.77 -7.64 -7.50
CA ALA A 415 7.16 -7.21 -7.55
C ALA A 415 7.94 -7.89 -8.68
N THR A 416 7.67 -9.16 -8.91
CA THR A 416 8.23 -9.91 -10.05
C THR A 416 7.60 -9.45 -11.38
N PHE A 417 6.28 -9.30 -11.42
CA PHE A 417 5.53 -8.95 -12.63
C PHE A 417 5.93 -7.59 -13.20
N VAL A 418 6.13 -6.57 -12.37
CA VAL A 418 6.46 -5.20 -12.83
C VAL A 418 7.87 -5.06 -13.39
N LYS A 419 8.75 -6.04 -13.19
CA LYS A 419 10.07 -6.09 -13.82
C LYS A 419 9.99 -6.32 -15.32
N GLY A 420 8.84 -6.83 -15.80
CA GLY A 420 8.60 -7.07 -17.20
C GLY A 420 9.39 -8.24 -17.78
N LEU A 421 9.60 -8.23 -19.09
CA LEU A 421 10.29 -9.27 -19.80
C LEU A 421 11.81 -9.05 -19.78
N ASP A 422 12.56 -10.05 -19.34
CA ASP A 422 14.02 -10.04 -19.45
C ASP A 422 14.46 -10.31 -20.91
N LEU A 423 15.06 -9.31 -21.54
CA LEU A 423 15.56 -9.36 -22.90
C LEU A 423 17.09 -9.50 -22.97
N SER A 424 17.76 -9.83 -21.85
CA SER A 424 19.18 -10.19 -21.84
C SER A 424 19.44 -11.45 -22.69
N GLU A 425 20.70 -11.75 -22.98
CA GLU A 425 21.07 -12.98 -23.67
C GLU A 425 20.58 -14.24 -22.92
N ASN A 426 20.68 -14.21 -21.57
CA ASN A 426 20.15 -15.28 -20.72
C ASN A 426 18.62 -15.37 -20.81
N GLY A 427 17.92 -14.23 -20.75
CA GLY A 427 16.47 -14.17 -20.82
C GLY A 427 15.90 -14.61 -22.19
N GLN A 428 16.60 -14.32 -23.28
CA GLN A 428 16.26 -14.77 -24.63
C GLN A 428 16.52 -16.26 -24.85
N ALA A 429 17.51 -16.85 -24.19
CA ALA A 429 17.85 -18.27 -24.19
C ALA A 429 18.03 -18.88 -25.60
N ILE A 430 18.39 -18.10 -26.62
CA ILE A 430 18.41 -18.55 -28.02
C ILE A 430 19.45 -19.64 -28.27
N ASP A 431 20.60 -19.60 -27.60
CA ASP A 431 21.63 -20.61 -27.74
C ASP A 431 21.19 -21.94 -27.11
N ALA A 432 20.52 -21.89 -25.94
CA ALA A 432 19.94 -23.09 -25.34
C ALA A 432 18.87 -23.74 -26.26
N ILE A 433 18.12 -22.93 -27.04
CA ILE A 433 17.16 -23.43 -28.02
C ILE A 433 17.86 -24.04 -29.23
N ARG A 434 18.94 -23.41 -29.74
CA ARG A 434 19.71 -23.93 -30.89
C ARG A 434 20.39 -25.27 -30.60
N ASP A 435 20.90 -25.43 -29.38
CA ASP A 435 21.61 -26.64 -28.96
C ASP A 435 20.69 -27.78 -28.57
N HIS A 436 19.35 -27.58 -28.72
CA HIS A 436 18.34 -28.52 -28.25
C HIS A 436 17.63 -29.25 -29.42
N GLU A 437 17.52 -30.56 -29.32
CA GLU A 437 16.82 -31.36 -30.32
C GLU A 437 15.29 -31.19 -30.20
N PRO A 438 14.57 -30.96 -31.30
CA PRO A 438 13.11 -30.85 -31.27
C PRO A 438 12.42 -32.06 -30.63
N GLY A 439 11.48 -31.79 -29.72
CA GLY A 439 10.74 -32.81 -28.97
C GLY A 439 11.41 -33.28 -27.68
N GLN A 440 12.61 -32.88 -27.38
CA GLN A 440 13.25 -33.15 -26.08
C GLN A 440 12.79 -32.13 -25.01
N HIS A 441 13.04 -32.42 -23.74
CA HIS A 441 12.74 -31.52 -22.63
C HIS A 441 13.99 -30.73 -22.17
N PHE A 442 13.82 -29.48 -21.76
CA PHE A 442 14.90 -28.60 -21.32
C PHE A 442 15.44 -28.88 -19.91
N LEU A 443 14.84 -29.79 -19.13
CA LEU A 443 15.20 -30.03 -17.72
C LEU A 443 16.67 -30.36 -17.47
N GLY A 444 17.35 -30.96 -18.45
CA GLY A 444 18.77 -31.32 -18.36
C GLY A 444 19.74 -30.33 -19.00
N THR A 445 19.25 -29.20 -19.52
CA THR A 445 20.13 -28.23 -20.20
C THR A 445 20.91 -27.36 -19.20
N ALA A 446 22.08 -26.89 -19.63
CA ALA A 446 22.91 -25.99 -18.84
C ALA A 446 22.15 -24.69 -18.47
N HIS A 447 21.33 -24.17 -19.40
CA HIS A 447 20.53 -22.97 -19.16
C HIS A 447 19.50 -23.19 -18.04
N THR A 448 18.73 -24.31 -18.07
CA THR A 448 17.81 -24.63 -16.99
C THR A 448 18.53 -24.79 -15.66
N PHE A 449 19.68 -25.46 -15.66
CA PHE A 449 20.47 -25.66 -14.46
C PHE A 449 21.00 -24.33 -13.86
N ALA A 450 21.36 -23.38 -14.71
CA ALA A 450 21.81 -22.05 -14.27
C ALA A 450 20.68 -21.17 -13.72
N ASN A 451 19.42 -21.40 -14.14
CA ASN A 451 18.31 -20.50 -13.87
C ASN A 451 17.22 -21.08 -12.94
N PHE A 452 17.18 -22.41 -12.68
CA PHE A 452 16.04 -23.06 -12.02
C PHE A 452 15.71 -22.53 -10.62
N GLU A 453 16.67 -21.93 -9.93
CA GLU A 453 16.45 -21.34 -8.61
C GLU A 453 15.82 -19.95 -8.65
N THR A 454 16.05 -19.19 -9.73
CA THR A 454 15.68 -17.76 -9.82
C THR A 454 14.65 -17.45 -10.90
N ALA A 455 14.41 -18.36 -11.85
CA ALA A 455 13.55 -18.12 -13.02
C ALA A 455 12.08 -17.86 -12.68
N PHE A 456 11.59 -18.42 -11.57
CA PHE A 456 10.18 -18.35 -11.21
C PHE A 456 9.99 -17.82 -9.79
N TYR A 457 8.96 -16.99 -9.61
CA TYR A 457 8.53 -16.57 -8.27
C TYR A 457 8.19 -17.80 -7.42
N ARG A 458 8.67 -17.82 -6.20
CA ARG A 458 8.39 -18.89 -5.23
C ARG A 458 7.54 -18.33 -4.10
N SER A 459 6.25 -18.67 -4.14
CA SER A 459 5.34 -18.34 -3.04
C SER A 459 5.73 -19.06 -1.75
N ASN A 460 5.61 -18.34 -0.63
CA ASN A 460 5.72 -18.93 0.70
C ASN A 460 4.39 -19.46 1.23
N VAL A 461 3.27 -19.06 0.61
CA VAL A 461 1.91 -19.40 1.03
C VAL A 461 1.27 -20.43 0.10
N ALA A 462 1.41 -20.26 -1.24
CA ALA A 462 0.83 -21.20 -2.20
C ALA A 462 1.57 -22.55 -2.17
N ASP A 463 0.82 -23.64 -2.27
CA ASP A 463 1.34 -24.99 -2.42
C ASP A 463 1.19 -25.43 -3.87
N ASN A 464 2.29 -25.88 -4.47
CA ASN A 464 2.37 -26.40 -5.83
C ASN A 464 2.88 -27.85 -5.85
N SER A 465 2.79 -28.56 -4.73
CA SER A 465 3.16 -29.97 -4.61
C SER A 465 2.15 -30.87 -5.34
N SER A 466 2.48 -32.17 -5.55
CA SER A 466 1.47 -33.14 -5.95
C SER A 466 0.44 -33.34 -4.82
N PHE A 467 -0.74 -33.84 -5.16
CA PHE A 467 -1.78 -34.12 -4.16
C PHE A 467 -1.30 -35.07 -3.06
N GLU A 468 -0.53 -36.10 -3.42
CA GLU A 468 0.05 -37.07 -2.49
C GLU A 468 1.02 -36.39 -1.53
N GLN A 469 1.92 -35.54 -2.05
CA GLN A 469 2.88 -34.82 -1.22
C GLN A 469 2.17 -33.81 -0.30
N TRP A 470 1.18 -33.06 -0.81
CA TRP A 470 0.36 -32.16 0.01
C TRP A 470 -0.36 -32.89 1.14
N THR A 471 -0.89 -34.12 0.86
CA THR A 471 -1.53 -34.95 1.86
C THR A 471 -0.55 -35.42 2.92
N GLU A 472 0.65 -35.89 2.53
CA GLU A 472 1.73 -36.29 3.44
C GLU A 472 2.24 -35.12 4.30
N ASP A 473 2.25 -33.92 3.75
CA ASP A 473 2.66 -32.68 4.46
C ASP A 473 1.55 -32.13 5.38
N GLY A 474 0.42 -32.81 5.51
CA GLY A 474 -0.67 -32.51 6.45
C GLY A 474 -1.90 -31.84 5.87
N ALA A 475 -2.02 -31.78 4.53
CA ALA A 475 -3.19 -31.28 3.80
C ALA A 475 -3.68 -29.90 4.27
N THR A 476 -2.74 -28.99 4.57
CA THR A 476 -3.04 -27.65 5.09
C THR A 476 -3.50 -26.70 4.00
N ASP A 477 -4.48 -25.86 4.32
CA ASP A 477 -4.92 -24.76 3.47
C ASP A 477 -4.00 -23.51 3.58
N ALA A 478 -4.22 -22.51 2.74
CA ALA A 478 -3.40 -21.30 2.70
C ALA A 478 -3.49 -20.48 4.01
N PRO A 479 -4.67 -20.26 4.64
CA PRO A 479 -4.75 -19.60 5.94
C PRO A 479 -3.96 -20.32 7.04
N THR A 480 -4.01 -21.64 7.10
CA THR A 480 -3.24 -22.43 8.10
C THR A 480 -1.73 -22.25 7.91
N ARG A 481 -1.26 -22.25 6.66
CA ARG A 481 0.17 -21.97 6.37
C ARG A 481 0.55 -20.54 6.74
N ALA A 482 -0.29 -19.57 6.40
CA ALA A 482 -0.08 -18.17 6.74
C ALA A 482 -0.05 -17.93 8.26
N ASN A 483 -0.89 -18.63 9.02
CA ASN A 483 -0.88 -18.60 10.49
C ASN A 483 0.48 -19.04 11.07
N ALA A 484 1.01 -20.14 10.59
CA ALA A 484 2.34 -20.61 11.01
C ALA A 484 3.46 -19.61 10.66
N ILE A 485 3.34 -18.93 9.51
CA ILE A 485 4.33 -17.95 9.02
C ILE A 485 4.35 -16.70 9.91
N TRP A 486 3.19 -16.07 10.18
CA TRP A 486 3.20 -14.83 10.95
C TRP A 486 3.64 -15.06 12.40
N LYS A 487 3.25 -16.19 13.03
CA LYS A 487 3.70 -16.54 14.37
C LYS A 487 5.22 -16.72 14.43
N LYS A 488 5.76 -17.48 13.48
CA LYS A 488 7.21 -17.67 13.39
C LYS A 488 7.94 -16.34 13.21
N ARG A 489 7.45 -15.45 12.35
CA ARG A 489 8.08 -14.13 12.14
C ARG A 489 8.06 -13.27 13.40
N LEU A 490 6.99 -13.29 14.18
CA LEU A 490 6.94 -12.54 15.44
C LEU A 490 7.91 -13.11 16.48
N ASP A 491 8.06 -14.44 16.54
CA ASP A 491 9.04 -15.10 17.43
C ASP A 491 10.50 -14.80 17.03
N GLU A 492 10.76 -14.65 15.73
CA GLU A 492 12.08 -14.37 15.17
C GLU A 492 12.35 -12.84 15.01
N TYR A 493 11.44 -11.97 15.47
CA TYR A 493 11.58 -10.54 15.31
C TYR A 493 12.76 -9.99 16.12
N GLU A 494 13.65 -9.27 15.43
CA GLU A 494 14.72 -8.49 16.03
C GLU A 494 14.46 -7.00 15.82
N MET A 495 14.54 -6.23 16.92
CA MET A 495 14.30 -4.79 16.88
C MET A 495 15.42 -4.07 16.13
N PRO A 496 15.08 -3.17 15.16
CA PRO A 496 16.11 -2.41 14.46
C PRO A 496 16.92 -1.52 15.43
N PRO A 497 18.23 -1.33 15.17
CA PRO A 497 19.07 -0.51 16.02
C PRO A 497 18.61 0.95 16.06
N MET A 498 18.78 1.59 17.20
CA MET A 498 18.54 3.01 17.44
C MET A 498 19.57 3.48 18.48
N ASP A 499 20.02 4.70 18.35
CA ASP A 499 20.85 5.33 19.39
C ASP A 499 20.08 5.41 20.70
N ASP A 500 20.73 5.03 21.81
CA ASP A 500 20.07 4.94 23.12
C ASP A 500 19.57 6.30 23.61
N ALA A 501 20.29 7.40 23.33
CA ALA A 501 19.86 8.74 23.72
C ALA A 501 18.60 9.17 22.93
N ILE A 502 18.52 8.83 21.64
CA ILE A 502 17.32 9.08 20.83
C ILE A 502 16.15 8.25 21.36
N ALA A 503 16.37 6.97 21.70
CA ALA A 503 15.32 6.10 22.23
C ALA A 503 14.78 6.62 23.58
N GLU A 504 15.65 7.14 24.46
CA GLU A 504 15.30 7.75 25.73
C GLU A 504 14.51 9.04 25.52
N GLU A 505 14.99 9.95 24.65
CA GLU A 505 14.30 11.22 24.34
C GLU A 505 12.90 11.00 23.74
N LEU A 506 12.74 10.01 22.83
CA LEU A 506 11.43 9.63 22.30
C LEU A 506 10.48 9.15 23.42
N THR A 507 10.99 8.34 24.34
CA THR A 507 10.20 7.82 25.47
C THR A 507 9.79 8.95 26.41
N GLU A 508 10.71 9.83 26.78
CA GLU A 508 10.43 10.99 27.62
C GLU A 508 9.41 11.94 26.98
N PHE A 509 9.51 12.18 25.68
CA PHE A 509 8.52 12.97 24.95
C PHE A 509 7.13 12.37 25.04
N VAL A 510 6.99 11.06 24.75
CA VAL A 510 5.72 10.34 24.78
C VAL A 510 5.11 10.39 26.20
N ASP A 511 5.91 10.10 27.23
CA ASP A 511 5.44 10.07 28.62
C ASP A 511 4.97 11.46 29.10
N ARG A 512 5.73 12.50 28.78
CA ARG A 512 5.35 13.90 29.09
C ARG A 512 4.04 14.26 28.38
N ARG A 513 3.94 14.02 27.06
CA ARG A 513 2.72 14.36 26.30
C ARG A 513 1.50 13.59 26.80
N LYS A 514 1.65 12.33 27.19
CA LYS A 514 0.56 11.54 27.79
C LYS A 514 0.08 12.10 29.13
N GLN A 515 0.95 12.74 29.91
CA GLN A 515 0.55 13.41 31.16
C GLN A 515 -0.23 14.70 30.90
N GLU A 516 0.05 15.41 29.79
CA GLU A 516 -0.63 16.65 29.40
C GLU A 516 -2.02 16.42 28.77
N LEU A 517 -2.27 15.25 28.22
CA LEU A 517 -3.51 14.93 27.51
C LEU A 517 -4.50 14.18 28.41
N PRO A 518 -5.83 14.39 28.24
CA PRO A 518 -6.85 13.70 29.03
C PRO A 518 -6.93 12.21 28.68
N ASP A 519 -7.52 11.39 29.58
CA ASP A 519 -7.86 9.99 29.33
C ASP A 519 -9.27 9.88 28.74
N GLU A 520 -9.40 10.10 27.44
CA GLU A 520 -10.66 9.98 26.71
C GLU A 520 -10.66 8.71 25.87
N PHE A 521 -11.67 7.86 26.01
CA PHE A 521 -11.85 6.59 25.27
C PHE A 521 -12.95 6.65 24.19
N ALA A 522 -13.74 7.71 24.10
CA ALA A 522 -14.82 7.92 23.13
C ALA A 522 -14.78 9.34 22.56
#